data_20257c329b167e848e77195a54f6c047
#
_entry.id   20257c329b167e848e77195a54f6c047
#
_cell.length_a   1.000
_cell.length_b   1.000
_cell.length_c   1.000
_cell.angle_alpha   90.00
_cell.angle_beta   90.00
_cell.angle_gamma   90.00
#
_symmetry.space_group_name_H-M   'P 1'
#
loop_
_entity.id
_entity.type
_entity.pdbx_description
1 polymer ?
#
loop_
_entity_poly.entity_id
_entity_poly.type
_entity_poly.pdbx_seq_one_letter_code
_entity_poly.pdbx_strand_id
1 'polypeptide(L)'
;MLGRRIKWGVRLLLLGSLAFSAWFWLAGPDIADDSYLDLDISGDYSEARPSGLLGRLVSQRRTLTDVLDSLKKVRYDGRIRGVVARVGSLDAGWAQTQEIRNALSLVKAEGKRVIALVEVEMAPANKELYLASVADKVYVAPATDALFNGLAAHFVFLGGVWPKVDLKMQVEQIREYKSAGDQLSRESMSEAHREMADALLDDAHSHLVQTLAAARNLTVAEVQALADRCPSRPHDLVTAGLADGVKSRGEILLDLGKDGKKAPVVDESDYEGVSLASLGIGDGPRIAVVHAAGAIQTGESPRGSANAMGSRSIAEAIEDAAEDESITAIVLRVASPGGSPSGSDEIWLQLREAAKAKPVIASLGDVAASGGYYIASAADRILASPGTITGSIGVVLFKPDVSGLLDRVGIHTETLSRGRYARLMDVDKSFDEEELTVVRRQMDGIYQLFLDRVAAGRKIDAAAVDKIGGGRVWTGQQALTRGLIDEIGGLNDAIRAAAAAAGIHDADKVRVVHYPKGGGLSERLMAGRAQAAQSLQPPLVQEITRRLGDLETVLALEPGVQAVLAGVPVIE
;
A
#
# COMPACT_ATOMS: atom_id res chain seq x y z
N MET A 1 38.98 48.06 13.89
CA MET A 1 38.07 47.63 14.99
C MET A 1 36.62 47.47 14.56
N LEU A 2 36.12 48.19 13.57
CA LEU A 2 34.72 48.16 13.12
C LEU A 2 34.29 46.80 12.54
N GLY A 3 35.12 46.14 11.71
CA GLY A 3 34.80 44.87 11.08
C GLY A 3 34.68 43.65 12.02
N ARG A 4 35.31 43.74 13.22
CA ARG A 4 35.20 42.67 14.24
C ARG A 4 33.86 42.76 14.99
N ARG A 5 33.37 43.99 15.24
CA ARG A 5 32.06 44.23 15.89
C ARG A 5 30.87 43.82 14.98
N ILE A 6 30.99 44.08 13.68
CA ILE A 6 29.96 43.66 12.69
C ILE A 6 29.89 42.13 12.61
N LYS A 7 31.03 41.43 12.58
CA LYS A 7 31.06 39.94 12.58
C LYS A 7 30.47 39.34 13.85
N TRP A 8 30.66 39.96 15.01
CA TRP A 8 30.05 39.53 16.27
C TRP A 8 28.52 39.78 16.28
N GLY A 9 28.05 40.90 15.76
CA GLY A 9 26.63 41.23 15.65
C GLY A 9 25.88 40.26 14.73
N VAL A 10 26.48 39.91 13.59
CA VAL A 10 25.89 38.90 12.65
C VAL A 10 25.87 37.51 13.28
N ARG A 11 26.91 37.11 14.04
CA ARG A 11 26.92 35.82 14.75
C ARG A 11 25.87 35.76 15.86
N LEU A 12 25.66 36.83 16.61
CA LEU A 12 24.62 36.91 17.63
C LEU A 12 23.21 36.89 17.04
N LEU A 13 23.00 37.55 15.90
CA LEU A 13 21.73 37.47 15.15
C LEU A 13 21.47 36.08 14.60
N LEU A 14 22.48 35.39 14.05
CA LEU A 14 22.36 34.01 13.59
C LEU A 14 22.12 33.04 14.76
N LEU A 15 22.79 33.20 15.88
CA LEU A 15 22.55 32.39 17.07
C LEU A 15 21.19 32.68 17.69
N GLY A 16 20.75 33.94 17.69
CA GLY A 16 19.42 34.34 18.15
C GLY A 16 18.31 33.79 17.24
N SER A 17 18.48 33.82 15.91
CA SER A 17 17.53 33.22 14.96
C SER A 17 17.50 31.70 15.06
N LEU A 18 18.65 31.04 15.26
CA LEU A 18 18.72 29.60 15.51
C LEU A 18 18.07 29.21 16.84
N ALA A 19 18.31 29.98 17.90
CA ALA A 19 17.69 29.76 19.21
C ALA A 19 16.18 30.02 19.16
N PHE A 20 15.73 31.05 18.44
CA PHE A 20 14.30 31.34 18.21
C PHE A 20 13.64 30.27 17.37
N SER A 21 14.29 29.82 16.29
CA SER A 21 13.79 28.69 15.47
C SER A 21 13.76 27.41 16.30
N ALA A 22 14.78 27.13 17.10
CA ALA A 22 14.79 25.94 17.96
C ALA A 22 13.70 26.03 19.05
N TRP A 23 13.49 27.24 19.65
CA TRP A 23 12.42 27.45 20.62
C TRP A 23 11.03 27.28 19.97
N PHE A 24 10.83 27.84 18.78
CA PHE A 24 9.57 27.67 18.01
C PHE A 24 9.31 26.20 17.63
N TRP A 25 10.37 25.45 17.32
CA TRP A 25 10.29 24.00 17.06
C TRP A 25 10.04 23.17 18.33
N LEU A 26 10.55 23.63 19.48
CA LEU A 26 10.38 22.94 20.77
C LEU A 26 9.05 23.27 21.46
N ALA A 27 8.47 24.44 21.17
CA ALA A 27 7.20 24.88 21.77
C ALA A 27 5.97 24.07 21.28
N GLY A 28 6.09 23.39 20.13
CA GLY A 28 4.96 22.68 19.49
C GLY A 28 3.85 23.63 19.03
N PRO A 29 2.86 23.16 18.29
CA PRO A 29 1.73 23.97 17.88
C PRO A 29 0.85 24.36 19.07
N ASP A 30 0.39 25.62 19.09
CA ASP A 30 -0.59 26.10 20.06
C ASP A 30 -1.98 25.61 19.68
N ILE A 31 -2.48 24.60 20.40
CA ILE A 31 -3.77 23.98 20.16
C ILE A 31 -4.74 24.41 21.25
N ALA A 32 -5.80 25.05 20.84
CA ALA A 32 -6.86 25.47 21.76
C ALA A 32 -7.59 24.24 22.35
N ASP A 33 -8.00 24.36 23.61
CA ASP A 33 -8.84 23.35 24.23
C ASP A 33 -10.19 23.21 23.51
N ASP A 34 -10.78 22.03 23.61
CA ASP A 34 -12.04 21.69 22.94
C ASP A 34 -11.97 21.72 21.39
N SER A 35 -10.77 21.64 20.80
CA SER A 35 -10.57 21.61 19.35
C SER A 35 -11.00 20.29 18.70
N TYR A 36 -11.29 20.34 17.41
CA TYR A 36 -11.45 19.17 16.55
C TYR A 36 -10.28 19.11 15.56
N LEU A 37 -9.75 17.91 15.32
CA LEU A 37 -8.83 17.69 14.21
C LEU A 37 -9.64 17.75 12.91
N ASP A 38 -9.26 18.66 12.00
CA ASP A 38 -9.76 18.71 10.63
C ASP A 38 -8.86 17.85 9.77
N LEU A 39 -9.34 16.67 9.42
CA LEU A 39 -8.55 15.64 8.73
C LEU A 39 -9.06 15.48 7.32
N ASP A 40 -8.22 15.77 6.33
CA ASP A 40 -8.51 15.48 4.93
C ASP A 40 -8.15 14.03 4.62
N ILE A 41 -9.11 13.26 4.10
CA ILE A 41 -8.91 11.87 3.68
C ILE A 41 -9.27 11.78 2.21
N SER A 42 -8.26 11.93 1.35
CA SER A 42 -8.43 11.96 -0.11
C SER A 42 -7.16 11.49 -0.84
N GLY A 43 -7.28 11.11 -2.10
CA GLY A 43 -6.17 10.69 -2.96
C GLY A 43 -5.55 9.34 -2.59
N ASP A 44 -4.24 9.20 -2.85
CA ASP A 44 -3.44 8.02 -2.55
C ASP A 44 -2.51 8.24 -1.35
N TYR A 45 -2.11 7.16 -0.69
CA TYR A 45 -1.17 7.18 0.42
C TYR A 45 0.04 6.32 0.10
N SER A 46 1.24 6.91 0.24
CA SER A 46 2.48 6.14 0.13
C SER A 46 2.66 5.23 1.34
N GLU A 47 3.15 4.00 1.11
CA GLU A 47 3.49 3.05 2.18
C GLU A 47 4.79 3.41 2.89
N ALA A 48 5.72 4.05 2.20
CA ALA A 48 7.01 4.41 2.75
C ALA A 48 7.20 5.93 2.80
N ARG A 49 7.69 6.42 3.93
CA ARG A 49 8.10 7.83 4.04
C ARG A 49 9.30 8.10 3.14
N PRO A 50 9.29 9.18 2.34
CA PRO A 50 10.48 9.58 1.61
C PRO A 50 11.64 9.78 2.58
N SER A 51 12.80 9.23 2.24
CA SER A 51 13.98 9.31 3.10
C SER A 51 14.50 10.75 3.20
N GLY A 52 14.61 11.28 4.42
CA GLY A 52 15.27 12.53 4.77
C GLY A 52 14.41 13.79 4.82
N LEU A 53 14.97 14.86 5.42
CA LEU A 53 14.29 16.14 5.64
C LEU A 53 13.86 16.82 4.33
N LEU A 54 14.71 16.79 3.29
CA LEU A 54 14.39 17.35 1.97
C LEU A 54 13.37 16.50 1.22
N GLY A 55 13.37 15.18 1.38
CA GLY A 55 12.33 14.31 0.84
C GLY A 55 10.95 14.68 1.39
N ARG A 56 10.86 14.98 2.69
CA ARG A 56 9.62 15.45 3.34
C ARG A 56 9.19 16.84 2.91
N LEU A 57 10.13 17.74 2.62
CA LEU A 57 9.84 19.10 2.16
C LEU A 57 9.43 19.18 0.69
N VAL A 58 9.86 18.22 -0.13
CA VAL A 58 9.61 18.19 -1.58
C VAL A 58 8.45 17.24 -1.93
N SER A 59 8.28 16.15 -1.19
CA SER A 59 7.17 15.22 -1.37
C SER A 59 5.90 15.78 -0.76
N GLN A 60 4.95 16.14 -1.60
CA GLN A 60 3.58 16.48 -1.16
C GLN A 60 2.71 15.23 -0.91
N ARG A 61 3.26 14.02 -1.13
CA ARG A 61 2.51 12.77 -0.90
C ARG A 61 2.49 12.45 0.59
N ARG A 62 1.28 12.34 1.10
CA ARG A 62 1.02 11.87 2.47
C ARG A 62 1.28 10.37 2.55
N THR A 63 1.76 9.92 3.71
CA THR A 63 1.87 8.48 3.96
C THR A 63 0.69 7.99 4.78
N LEU A 64 0.32 6.74 4.60
CA LEU A 64 -0.67 6.09 5.46
C LEU A 64 -0.29 6.23 6.95
N THR A 65 1.00 6.08 7.26
CA THR A 65 1.52 6.20 8.63
C THR A 65 1.27 7.58 9.24
N ASP A 66 1.34 8.66 8.46
CA ASP A 66 1.10 10.03 8.98
C ASP A 66 -0.36 10.19 9.43
N VAL A 67 -1.31 9.66 8.64
CA VAL A 67 -2.74 9.65 8.99
C VAL A 67 -3.00 8.80 10.24
N LEU A 68 -2.43 7.59 10.28
CA LEU A 68 -2.58 6.68 11.42
C LEU A 68 -1.96 7.26 12.70
N ASP A 69 -0.80 7.90 12.61
CA ASP A 69 -0.14 8.59 13.73
C ASP A 69 -0.98 9.78 14.23
N SER A 70 -1.56 10.58 13.34
CA SER A 70 -2.44 11.69 13.70
C SER A 70 -3.68 11.20 14.43
N LEU A 71 -4.33 10.14 13.94
CA LEU A 71 -5.47 9.52 14.61
C LEU A 71 -5.08 8.87 15.95
N LYS A 72 -3.87 8.27 16.04
CA LYS A 72 -3.34 7.77 17.31
C LYS A 72 -3.15 8.89 18.32
N LYS A 73 -2.55 10.04 17.94
CA LYS A 73 -2.39 11.21 18.81
C LYS A 73 -3.72 11.73 19.34
N VAL A 74 -4.73 11.85 18.47
CA VAL A 74 -6.08 12.30 18.85
C VAL A 74 -6.64 11.50 20.01
N ARG A 75 -6.42 10.18 20.07
CA ARG A 75 -6.93 9.33 21.16
C ARG A 75 -6.46 9.78 22.53
N TYR A 76 -5.23 10.28 22.64
CA TYR A 76 -4.56 10.62 23.90
C TYR A 76 -4.51 12.12 24.19
N ASP A 77 -4.73 12.99 23.20
CA ASP A 77 -4.67 14.43 23.37
C ASP A 77 -5.96 14.97 24.01
N GLY A 78 -5.88 15.35 25.28
CA GLY A 78 -7.01 15.89 26.03
C GLY A 78 -7.61 17.20 25.48
N ARG A 79 -6.84 17.95 24.67
CA ARG A 79 -7.28 19.21 24.02
C ARG A 79 -8.22 18.93 22.84
N ILE A 80 -8.14 17.72 22.23
CA ILE A 80 -8.91 17.35 21.05
C ILE A 80 -10.19 16.61 21.47
N ARG A 81 -11.35 17.13 21.07
CA ARG A 81 -12.67 16.56 21.33
C ARG A 81 -13.09 15.48 20.34
N GLY A 82 -12.50 15.52 19.14
CA GLY A 82 -12.85 14.58 18.07
C GLY A 82 -12.20 14.94 16.74
N VAL A 83 -12.70 14.30 15.69
CA VAL A 83 -12.25 14.45 14.32
C VAL A 83 -13.40 14.89 13.42
N VAL A 84 -13.15 15.86 12.57
CA VAL A 84 -13.96 16.15 11.39
C VAL A 84 -13.19 15.57 10.20
N ALA A 85 -13.58 14.37 9.78
CA ALA A 85 -12.99 13.67 8.64
C ALA A 85 -13.66 14.14 7.36
N ARG A 86 -12.94 14.93 6.55
CA ARG A 86 -13.37 15.31 5.21
C ARG A 86 -12.94 14.22 4.24
N VAL A 87 -13.91 13.52 3.66
CA VAL A 87 -13.67 12.37 2.79
C VAL A 87 -13.91 12.79 1.35
N GLY A 88 -12.82 13.03 0.64
CA GLY A 88 -12.79 13.28 -0.81
C GLY A 88 -12.59 11.99 -1.59
N SER A 89 -12.40 12.08 -2.91
CA SER A 89 -12.16 10.92 -3.77
C SER A 89 -10.89 10.17 -3.34
N LEU A 90 -11.02 8.85 -3.15
CA LEU A 90 -9.96 7.96 -2.67
C LEU A 90 -9.37 7.15 -3.82
N ASP A 91 -8.08 7.38 -4.09
CA ASP A 91 -7.26 6.50 -4.93
C ASP A 91 -6.61 5.37 -4.08
N ALA A 92 -6.64 5.50 -2.75
CA ALA A 92 -6.18 4.48 -1.81
C ALA A 92 -6.87 3.13 -2.04
N GLY A 93 -6.13 2.04 -1.87
CA GLY A 93 -6.71 0.70 -1.98
C GLY A 93 -7.62 0.34 -0.79
N TRP A 94 -8.23 -0.83 -0.89
CA TRP A 94 -9.19 -1.28 0.13
C TRP A 94 -8.54 -1.50 1.49
N ALA A 95 -7.31 -2.06 1.56
CA ALA A 95 -6.66 -2.31 2.83
C ALA A 95 -6.29 -1.00 3.53
N GLN A 96 -5.74 -0.03 2.81
CA GLN A 96 -5.43 1.30 3.37
C GLN A 96 -6.70 2.00 3.87
N THR A 97 -7.79 1.95 3.09
CA THR A 97 -9.10 2.50 3.48
C THR A 97 -9.61 1.84 4.76
N GLN A 98 -9.47 0.52 4.89
CA GLN A 98 -9.86 -0.24 6.08
C GLN A 98 -9.00 0.10 7.29
N GLU A 99 -7.70 0.32 7.12
CA GLU A 99 -6.80 0.75 8.19
C GLU A 99 -7.16 2.14 8.73
N ILE A 100 -7.45 3.10 7.85
CA ILE A 100 -7.91 4.44 8.26
C ILE A 100 -9.27 4.35 8.99
N ARG A 101 -10.21 3.56 8.44
CA ARG A 101 -11.51 3.32 9.07
C ARG A 101 -11.37 2.72 10.46
N ASN A 102 -10.49 1.74 10.63
CA ASN A 102 -10.22 1.13 11.93
C ASN A 102 -9.59 2.13 12.90
N ALA A 103 -8.68 2.99 12.44
CA ALA A 103 -8.09 4.04 13.27
C ALA A 103 -9.15 5.06 13.74
N LEU A 104 -10.09 5.47 12.88
CA LEU A 104 -11.25 6.30 13.26
C LEU A 104 -12.15 5.59 14.27
N SER A 105 -12.38 4.28 14.12
CA SER A 105 -13.14 3.48 15.09
C SER A 105 -12.48 3.47 16.46
N LEU A 106 -11.14 3.40 16.53
CA LEU A 106 -10.39 3.48 17.78
C LEU A 106 -10.51 4.87 18.44
N VAL A 107 -10.50 5.95 17.65
CA VAL A 107 -10.77 7.32 18.16
C VAL A 107 -12.15 7.38 18.82
N LYS A 108 -13.15 6.80 18.19
CA LYS A 108 -14.51 6.74 18.70
C LYS A 108 -14.61 5.88 19.98
N ALA A 109 -13.89 4.76 20.03
CA ALA A 109 -13.85 3.88 21.21
C ALA A 109 -13.28 4.58 22.47
N GLU A 110 -12.40 5.59 22.30
CA GLU A 110 -11.91 6.45 23.39
C GLU A 110 -12.92 7.56 23.80
N GLY A 111 -14.15 7.51 23.29
CA GLY A 111 -15.21 8.47 23.61
C GLY A 111 -15.10 9.81 22.88
N LYS A 112 -14.23 9.91 21.87
CA LYS A 112 -14.10 11.13 21.06
C LYS A 112 -15.02 11.07 19.85
N ARG A 113 -15.59 12.23 19.48
CA ARG A 113 -16.56 12.32 18.37
C ARG A 113 -15.86 12.20 17.02
N VAL A 114 -16.42 11.40 16.13
CA VAL A 114 -16.00 11.30 14.73
C VAL A 114 -17.16 11.77 13.86
N ILE A 115 -16.94 12.84 13.10
CA ILE A 115 -17.90 13.37 12.13
C ILE A 115 -17.29 13.21 10.75
N ALA A 116 -17.98 12.56 9.83
CA ALA A 116 -17.56 12.46 8.44
C ALA A 116 -18.32 13.48 7.58
N LEU A 117 -17.60 14.14 6.68
CA LEU A 117 -18.13 14.97 5.61
C LEU A 117 -17.66 14.42 4.27
N VAL A 118 -18.58 13.87 3.48
CA VAL A 118 -18.28 13.34 2.15
C VAL A 118 -18.31 14.49 1.14
N GLU A 119 -17.20 14.66 0.41
CA GLU A 119 -16.96 15.73 -0.57
C GLU A 119 -16.43 15.14 -1.89
N VAL A 120 -17.29 14.40 -2.62
CA VAL A 120 -16.93 13.72 -3.87
C VAL A 120 -17.69 14.37 -5.03
N GLU A 121 -17.02 14.62 -6.15
CA GLU A 121 -17.60 15.25 -7.33
C GLU A 121 -17.71 14.26 -8.50
N MET A 122 -18.95 13.91 -8.89
CA MET A 122 -19.31 13.09 -10.03
C MET A 122 -18.47 11.80 -10.19
N ALA A 123 -18.32 11.04 -9.11
CA ALA A 123 -17.51 9.82 -9.11
C ALA A 123 -18.16 8.71 -8.27
N PRO A 124 -17.83 7.41 -8.53
CA PRO A 124 -18.11 6.34 -7.60
C PRO A 124 -17.55 6.67 -6.21
N ALA A 125 -18.35 6.49 -5.17
CA ALA A 125 -18.00 6.85 -3.80
C ALA A 125 -18.21 5.67 -2.83
N ASN A 126 -18.06 4.45 -3.31
CA ASN A 126 -18.30 3.25 -2.52
C ASN A 126 -17.33 3.14 -1.34
N LYS A 127 -16.02 3.40 -1.58
CA LYS A 127 -14.97 3.41 -0.55
C LYS A 127 -15.14 4.58 0.43
N GLU A 128 -15.52 5.73 -0.07
CA GLU A 128 -15.74 6.95 0.70
C GLU A 128 -16.91 6.80 1.67
N LEU A 129 -18.04 6.27 1.18
CA LEU A 129 -19.21 5.97 2.01
C LEU A 129 -18.93 4.82 3.01
N TYR A 130 -18.18 3.80 2.59
CA TYR A 130 -17.68 2.75 3.48
C TYR A 130 -16.83 3.34 4.61
N LEU A 131 -15.86 4.19 4.28
CA LEU A 131 -15.00 4.85 5.27
C LEU A 131 -15.81 5.76 6.19
N ALA A 132 -16.64 6.64 5.61
CA ALA A 132 -17.47 7.58 6.36
C ALA A 132 -18.45 6.90 7.33
N SER A 133 -18.91 5.69 6.98
CA SER A 133 -19.91 4.96 7.77
C SER A 133 -19.48 4.63 9.21
N VAL A 134 -18.18 4.71 9.54
CA VAL A 134 -17.68 4.50 10.91
C VAL A 134 -18.02 5.67 11.85
N ALA A 135 -18.26 6.86 11.28
CA ALA A 135 -18.48 8.08 12.05
C ALA A 135 -19.77 8.05 12.89
N ASP A 136 -19.84 8.90 13.92
CA ASP A 136 -21.05 9.10 14.71
C ASP A 136 -22.14 9.82 13.91
N LYS A 137 -21.70 10.69 12.97
CA LYS A 137 -22.54 11.37 11.99
C LYS A 137 -21.84 11.42 10.64
N VAL A 138 -22.58 11.12 9.59
CA VAL A 138 -22.15 11.21 8.20
C VAL A 138 -22.94 12.32 7.52
N TYR A 139 -22.25 13.35 7.09
CA TYR A 139 -22.82 14.42 6.29
C TYR A 139 -22.28 14.37 4.86
N VAL A 140 -23.08 14.85 3.92
CA VAL A 140 -22.69 15.03 2.52
C VAL A 140 -22.71 16.52 2.22
N ALA A 141 -21.67 17.00 1.55
CA ALA A 141 -21.60 18.42 1.20
C ALA A 141 -22.67 18.79 0.14
N PRO A 142 -23.20 20.03 0.15
CA PRO A 142 -24.30 20.42 -0.73
C PRO A 142 -24.02 20.27 -2.24
N ALA A 143 -22.76 20.40 -2.66
CA ALA A 143 -22.33 20.29 -4.05
C ALA A 143 -21.77 18.91 -4.41
N THR A 144 -21.87 17.92 -3.53
CA THR A 144 -21.42 16.55 -3.75
C THR A 144 -22.35 15.81 -4.72
N ASP A 145 -21.76 14.99 -5.58
CA ASP A 145 -22.47 14.01 -6.42
C ASP A 145 -21.72 12.68 -6.34
N ALA A 146 -21.93 11.97 -5.22
CA ALA A 146 -21.23 10.77 -4.83
C ALA A 146 -22.07 9.52 -5.14
N LEU A 147 -21.68 8.76 -6.17
CA LEU A 147 -22.45 7.60 -6.63
C LEU A 147 -22.22 6.38 -5.74
N PHE A 148 -23.28 5.84 -5.18
CA PHE A 148 -23.25 4.50 -4.60
C PHE A 148 -23.80 3.50 -5.62
N ASN A 149 -22.89 2.92 -6.43
CA ASN A 149 -23.21 2.14 -7.62
C ASN A 149 -22.67 0.69 -7.59
N GLY A 150 -22.13 0.23 -6.45
CA GLY A 150 -21.53 -1.10 -6.32
C GLY A 150 -20.12 -1.15 -6.91
N LEU A 151 -19.55 -2.35 -6.95
CA LEU A 151 -18.15 -2.58 -7.34
C LEU A 151 -18.05 -3.18 -8.73
N ALA A 152 -17.04 -2.78 -9.49
CA ALA A 152 -16.66 -3.37 -10.76
C ALA A 152 -15.17 -3.66 -10.81
N ALA A 153 -14.77 -4.77 -11.45
CA ALA A 153 -13.39 -5.11 -11.72
C ALA A 153 -13.13 -4.99 -13.23
N HIS A 154 -12.13 -4.19 -13.60
CA HIS A 154 -11.78 -3.95 -15.00
C HIS A 154 -10.43 -4.56 -15.34
N PHE A 155 -10.36 -5.30 -16.46
CA PHE A 155 -9.14 -5.95 -16.93
C PHE A 155 -8.86 -5.60 -18.38
N VAL A 156 -7.61 -5.24 -18.68
CA VAL A 156 -7.17 -4.92 -20.05
C VAL A 156 -6.37 -6.09 -20.62
N PHE A 157 -6.67 -6.49 -21.86
CA PHE A 157 -5.99 -7.58 -22.55
C PHE A 157 -5.28 -7.04 -23.80
N LEU A 158 -4.00 -7.37 -23.94
CA LEU A 158 -3.14 -6.87 -25.00
C LEU A 158 -2.82 -7.90 -26.08
N GLY A 159 -3.27 -9.15 -25.93
CA GLY A 159 -2.95 -10.22 -26.87
C GLY A 159 -3.23 -9.89 -28.34
N GLY A 160 -4.29 -9.12 -28.62
CA GLY A 160 -4.62 -8.67 -29.97
C GLY A 160 -3.78 -7.49 -30.49
N VAL A 161 -2.95 -6.88 -29.66
CA VAL A 161 -2.06 -5.75 -30.06
C VAL A 161 -0.80 -6.28 -30.74
N TRP A 162 -0.17 -7.30 -30.18
CA TRP A 162 1.13 -7.79 -30.58
C TRP A 162 1.22 -8.20 -32.05
N PRO A 163 0.24 -8.96 -32.59
CA PRO A 163 0.25 -9.32 -34.02
C PRO A 163 0.20 -8.10 -34.97
N LYS A 164 -0.40 -6.97 -34.52
CA LYS A 164 -0.49 -5.76 -35.35
C LYS A 164 0.84 -5.04 -35.53
N VAL A 165 1.79 -5.30 -34.65
CA VAL A 165 3.15 -4.76 -34.68
C VAL A 165 4.20 -5.83 -34.95
N ASP A 166 3.78 -7.00 -35.45
CA ASP A 166 4.64 -8.16 -35.78
C ASP A 166 5.51 -8.63 -34.60
N LEU A 167 4.94 -8.52 -33.37
CA LEU A 167 5.53 -9.01 -32.13
C LEU A 167 4.78 -10.26 -31.66
N LYS A 168 5.47 -11.21 -31.03
CA LYS A 168 4.84 -12.33 -30.34
C LYS A 168 5.19 -12.26 -28.86
N MET A 169 4.19 -12.34 -27.98
CA MET A 169 4.40 -12.45 -26.55
C MET A 169 4.27 -13.91 -26.14
N GLN A 170 5.38 -14.55 -25.77
CA GLN A 170 5.37 -15.90 -25.24
C GLN A 170 5.22 -15.83 -23.71
N VAL A 171 4.28 -16.58 -23.18
CA VAL A 171 4.00 -16.66 -21.75
C VAL A 171 3.96 -18.13 -21.34
N GLU A 172 4.79 -18.49 -20.39
CA GLU A 172 4.76 -19.77 -19.69
C GLU A 172 4.38 -19.54 -18.24
N GLN A 173 3.50 -20.38 -17.70
CA GLN A 173 3.04 -20.28 -16.31
C GLN A 173 2.97 -21.66 -15.66
N ILE A 174 3.24 -21.71 -14.37
CA ILE A 174 3.04 -22.90 -13.57
C ILE A 174 1.68 -22.80 -12.88
N ARG A 175 0.81 -23.73 -13.20
CA ARG A 175 -0.59 -23.83 -12.79
C ARG A 175 -1.51 -22.77 -13.45
N GLU A 176 -2.80 -23.07 -13.47
CA GLU A 176 -3.83 -22.36 -14.23
C GLU A 176 -4.21 -20.98 -13.67
N TYR A 177 -4.07 -20.77 -12.36
CA TYR A 177 -4.45 -19.50 -11.72
C TYR A 177 -3.36 -18.44 -11.74
N LYS A 178 -2.15 -18.73 -12.22
CA LYS A 178 -1.10 -17.71 -12.42
C LYS A 178 -1.40 -16.85 -13.66
N SER A 179 -2.58 -16.24 -13.68
CA SER A 179 -3.17 -15.54 -14.84
C SER A 179 -2.57 -14.17 -15.15
N ALA A 180 -1.48 -13.78 -14.48
CA ALA A 180 -0.73 -12.58 -14.82
C ALA A 180 -0.36 -12.50 -16.30
N GLY A 181 -0.08 -13.63 -16.93
CA GLY A 181 0.21 -13.74 -18.34
C GLY A 181 -0.99 -13.56 -19.29
N ASP A 182 -2.20 -13.79 -18.82
CA ASP A 182 -3.41 -13.70 -19.64
C ASP A 182 -3.57 -12.30 -20.26
N GLN A 183 -3.36 -11.24 -19.47
CA GLN A 183 -3.49 -9.86 -19.94
C GLN A 183 -2.49 -9.52 -21.06
N LEU A 184 -1.32 -10.13 -21.05
CA LEU A 184 -0.31 -9.91 -22.09
C LEU A 184 -0.49 -10.81 -23.31
N SER A 185 -0.96 -12.06 -23.13
CA SER A 185 -0.97 -13.06 -24.21
C SER A 185 -2.34 -13.32 -24.82
N ARG A 186 -3.43 -12.94 -24.15
CA ARG A 186 -4.81 -13.25 -24.57
C ARG A 186 -5.59 -11.99 -24.92
N GLU A 187 -6.75 -12.17 -25.54
CA GLU A 187 -7.73 -11.12 -25.83
C GLU A 187 -8.90 -11.11 -24.82
N SER A 188 -8.92 -12.08 -23.91
CA SER A 188 -9.95 -12.23 -22.86
C SER A 188 -9.44 -13.10 -21.72
N MET A 189 -10.16 -13.09 -20.59
CA MET A 189 -9.87 -13.96 -19.44
C MET A 189 -9.91 -15.43 -19.81
N SER A 190 -8.98 -16.21 -19.22
CA SER A 190 -9.15 -17.66 -19.11
C SER A 190 -10.30 -17.99 -18.13
N GLU A 191 -10.75 -19.23 -18.13
CA GLU A 191 -11.77 -19.69 -17.18
C GLU A 191 -11.30 -19.56 -15.73
N ALA A 192 -10.07 -20.00 -15.45
CA ALA A 192 -9.46 -19.88 -14.12
C ALA A 192 -9.29 -18.40 -13.68
N HIS A 193 -8.90 -17.51 -14.60
CA HIS A 193 -8.81 -16.08 -14.31
C HIS A 193 -10.18 -15.50 -13.95
N ARG A 194 -11.22 -15.85 -14.73
CA ARG A 194 -12.60 -15.37 -14.48
C ARG A 194 -13.12 -15.86 -13.13
N GLU A 195 -13.00 -17.15 -12.85
CA GLU A 195 -13.41 -17.73 -11.55
C GLU A 195 -12.73 -17.01 -10.37
N MET A 196 -11.42 -16.77 -10.48
CA MET A 196 -10.67 -16.08 -9.45
C MET A 196 -11.10 -14.62 -9.29
N ALA A 197 -11.28 -13.89 -10.39
CA ALA A 197 -11.69 -12.50 -10.39
C ALA A 197 -13.11 -12.32 -9.83
N ASP A 198 -14.05 -13.17 -10.21
CA ASP A 198 -15.42 -13.17 -9.67
C ASP A 198 -15.40 -13.42 -8.17
N ALA A 199 -14.60 -14.39 -7.68
CA ALA A 199 -14.50 -14.70 -6.25
C ALA A 199 -13.89 -13.55 -5.41
N LEU A 200 -12.95 -12.78 -5.98
CA LEU A 200 -12.40 -11.60 -5.33
C LEU A 200 -13.43 -10.46 -5.27
N LEU A 201 -14.13 -10.23 -6.37
CA LEU A 201 -15.17 -9.19 -6.46
C LEU A 201 -16.33 -9.49 -5.52
N ASP A 202 -16.79 -10.74 -5.45
CA ASP A 202 -17.85 -11.20 -4.56
C ASP A 202 -17.48 -10.96 -3.08
N ASP A 203 -16.26 -11.31 -2.70
CA ASP A 203 -15.79 -11.12 -1.31
C ASP A 203 -15.69 -9.63 -0.95
N ALA A 204 -15.10 -8.80 -1.83
CA ALA A 204 -15.02 -7.36 -1.64
C ALA A 204 -16.42 -6.71 -1.55
N HIS A 205 -17.34 -7.08 -2.44
CA HIS A 205 -18.71 -6.60 -2.46
C HIS A 205 -19.46 -7.03 -1.19
N SER A 206 -19.33 -8.29 -0.79
CA SER A 206 -19.95 -8.80 0.45
C SER A 206 -19.46 -8.04 1.68
N HIS A 207 -18.15 -7.77 1.75
CA HIS A 207 -17.57 -7.00 2.86
C HIS A 207 -18.08 -5.56 2.89
N LEU A 208 -18.13 -4.87 1.75
CA LEU A 208 -18.69 -3.52 1.61
C LEU A 208 -20.14 -3.47 2.11
N VAL A 209 -20.98 -4.34 1.57
CA VAL A 209 -22.43 -4.36 1.85
C VAL A 209 -22.70 -4.70 3.32
N GLN A 210 -22.04 -5.71 3.89
CA GLN A 210 -22.20 -6.09 5.28
C GLN A 210 -21.76 -4.98 6.23
N THR A 211 -20.65 -4.32 5.92
CA THR A 211 -20.15 -3.21 6.75
C THR A 211 -21.08 -2.01 6.74
N LEU A 212 -21.57 -1.62 5.57
CA LEU A 212 -22.54 -0.51 5.45
C LEU A 212 -23.86 -0.87 6.13
N ALA A 213 -24.37 -2.08 5.94
CA ALA A 213 -25.59 -2.56 6.58
C ALA A 213 -25.49 -2.44 8.11
N ALA A 214 -24.42 -2.95 8.69
CA ALA A 214 -24.17 -2.88 10.14
C ALA A 214 -24.00 -1.44 10.63
N ALA A 215 -23.23 -0.61 9.92
CA ALA A 215 -22.91 0.75 10.34
C ALA A 215 -24.10 1.72 10.20
N ARG A 216 -25.00 1.49 9.24
CA ARG A 216 -26.14 2.37 8.94
C ARG A 216 -27.48 1.81 9.41
N ASN A 217 -27.47 0.67 10.12
CA ASN A 217 -28.67 -0.03 10.60
C ASN A 217 -29.65 -0.37 9.46
N LEU A 218 -29.10 -0.84 8.34
CA LEU A 218 -29.80 -1.35 7.17
C LEU A 218 -29.63 -2.87 7.09
N THR A 219 -30.49 -3.53 6.34
CA THR A 219 -30.27 -4.93 5.96
C THR A 219 -29.32 -5.04 4.78
N VAL A 220 -28.65 -6.17 4.65
CA VAL A 220 -27.80 -6.50 3.50
C VAL A 220 -28.56 -6.34 2.17
N ALA A 221 -29.80 -6.81 2.11
CA ALA A 221 -30.65 -6.70 0.92
C ALA A 221 -30.99 -5.24 0.56
N GLU A 222 -31.22 -4.38 1.57
CA GLU A 222 -31.43 -2.96 1.33
C GLU A 222 -30.21 -2.29 0.73
N VAL A 223 -29.01 -2.55 1.27
CA VAL A 223 -27.76 -1.98 0.73
C VAL A 223 -27.50 -2.48 -0.68
N GLN A 224 -27.73 -3.75 -0.99
CA GLN A 224 -27.63 -4.28 -2.35
C GLN A 224 -28.61 -3.57 -3.31
N ALA A 225 -29.85 -3.41 -2.91
CA ALA A 225 -30.84 -2.70 -3.71
C ALA A 225 -30.53 -1.20 -3.87
N LEU A 226 -29.78 -0.60 -2.93
CA LEU A 226 -29.28 0.77 -3.06
C LEU A 226 -28.20 0.86 -4.17
N ALA A 227 -27.26 -0.08 -4.25
CA ALA A 227 -26.27 -0.13 -5.32
C ALA A 227 -26.93 -0.19 -6.71
N ASP A 228 -28.00 -1.02 -6.86
CA ASP A 228 -28.76 -1.13 -8.11
C ASP A 228 -29.53 0.16 -8.47
N ARG A 229 -29.92 0.95 -7.47
CA ARG A 229 -30.62 2.23 -7.68
C ARG A 229 -29.69 3.42 -7.87
N CYS A 230 -28.42 3.27 -7.54
CA CYS A 230 -27.35 4.26 -7.69
C CYS A 230 -27.74 5.66 -7.15
N PRO A 231 -28.05 5.82 -5.84
CA PRO A 231 -28.25 7.14 -5.27
C PRO A 231 -26.95 7.96 -5.38
N SER A 232 -27.05 9.22 -5.81
CA SER A 232 -25.87 10.05 -6.05
C SER A 232 -25.98 11.45 -5.43
N ARG A 233 -27.17 12.07 -5.54
CA ARG A 233 -27.36 13.42 -5.00
C ARG A 233 -27.40 13.42 -3.47
N PRO A 234 -27.01 14.51 -2.80
CA PRO A 234 -26.95 14.59 -1.35
C PRO A 234 -28.25 14.13 -0.64
N HIS A 235 -29.40 14.58 -1.13
CA HIS A 235 -30.70 14.20 -0.56
C HIS A 235 -31.08 12.74 -0.84
N ASP A 236 -30.65 12.16 -1.96
CA ASP A 236 -30.88 10.75 -2.26
C ASP A 236 -30.09 9.86 -1.30
N LEU A 237 -28.83 10.22 -0.98
CA LEU A 237 -27.99 9.52 -0.01
C LEU A 237 -28.57 9.59 1.42
N VAL A 238 -29.14 10.74 1.80
CA VAL A 238 -29.83 10.89 3.08
C VAL A 238 -31.10 10.04 3.12
N THR A 239 -31.92 10.08 2.07
CA THR A 239 -33.14 9.27 1.96
C THR A 239 -32.83 7.77 1.95
N ALA A 240 -31.71 7.38 1.36
CA ALA A 240 -31.20 6.00 1.37
C ALA A 240 -30.66 5.54 2.73
N GLY A 241 -30.53 6.44 3.71
CA GLY A 241 -29.94 6.14 5.02
C GLY A 241 -28.40 6.03 5.02
N LEU A 242 -27.76 6.34 3.90
CA LEU A 242 -26.28 6.31 3.79
C LEU A 242 -25.64 7.54 4.44
N ALA A 243 -26.38 8.66 4.58
CA ALA A 243 -25.95 9.85 5.27
C ALA A 243 -27.00 10.34 6.28
N ASP A 244 -26.60 11.17 7.25
CA ASP A 244 -27.47 11.74 8.29
C ASP A 244 -28.03 13.10 7.89
N GLY A 245 -27.45 13.76 6.89
CA GLY A 245 -27.90 15.07 6.42
C GLY A 245 -26.96 15.71 5.39
N VAL A 246 -27.42 16.82 4.86
CA VAL A 246 -26.64 17.65 3.92
C VAL A 246 -26.14 18.86 4.70
N LYS A 247 -24.82 19.03 4.82
CA LYS A 247 -24.18 20.15 5.53
C LYS A 247 -22.85 20.52 4.90
N SER A 248 -22.55 21.81 4.92
CA SER A 248 -21.20 22.31 4.67
C SER A 248 -20.29 22.11 5.92
N ARG A 249 -18.97 22.10 5.70
CA ARG A 249 -17.98 22.11 6.81
C ARG A 249 -18.27 23.24 7.82
N GLY A 250 -18.65 24.43 7.32
CA GLY A 250 -18.96 25.58 8.17
C GLY A 250 -20.13 25.36 9.11
N GLU A 251 -21.20 24.70 8.64
CA GLU A 251 -22.38 24.34 9.46
C GLU A 251 -22.05 23.25 10.47
N ILE A 252 -21.26 22.25 10.09
CA ILE A 252 -20.79 21.21 11.03
C ILE A 252 -20.00 21.84 12.18
N LEU A 253 -19.07 22.74 11.87
CA LEU A 253 -18.27 23.40 12.90
C LEU A 253 -19.10 24.32 13.80
N LEU A 254 -20.17 24.92 13.26
CA LEU A 254 -21.10 25.71 14.06
C LEU A 254 -21.92 24.83 15.02
N ASP A 255 -22.38 23.67 14.57
CA ASP A 255 -23.11 22.70 15.41
C ASP A 255 -22.23 22.10 16.53
N LEU A 256 -20.93 21.93 16.25
CA LEU A 256 -19.97 21.42 17.22
C LEU A 256 -19.51 22.49 18.21
N GLY A 257 -19.72 23.74 17.87
CA GLY A 257 -19.33 24.89 18.67
C GLY A 257 -20.26 25.17 19.84
N LYS A 258 -19.94 26.26 20.57
CA LYS A 258 -20.71 26.76 21.73
C LYS A 258 -21.05 28.23 21.53
N ASP A 259 -22.15 28.67 22.10
CA ASP A 259 -22.57 30.09 22.11
C ASP A 259 -22.68 30.72 20.72
N GLY A 260 -23.11 29.95 19.70
CA GLY A 260 -23.22 30.40 18.32
C GLY A 260 -21.91 30.65 17.59
N LYS A 261 -20.79 30.20 18.17
CA LYS A 261 -19.46 30.25 17.54
C LYS A 261 -19.08 28.86 17.00
N LYS A 262 -18.30 28.84 15.94
CA LYS A 262 -17.72 27.60 15.40
C LYS A 262 -16.79 26.96 16.43
N ALA A 263 -16.77 25.63 16.48
CA ALA A 263 -15.78 24.90 17.25
C ALA A 263 -14.37 25.24 16.74
N PRO A 264 -13.37 25.38 17.65
CA PRO A 264 -11.99 25.51 17.23
C PRO A 264 -11.54 24.25 16.51
N VAL A 265 -10.71 24.41 15.48
CA VAL A 265 -10.14 23.33 14.71
C VAL A 265 -8.63 23.47 14.65
N VAL A 266 -7.97 22.35 14.55
CA VAL A 266 -6.54 22.26 14.19
C VAL A 266 -6.42 21.52 12.89
N ASP A 267 -5.74 22.10 11.93
CA ASP A 267 -5.46 21.46 10.66
C ASP A 267 -4.41 20.34 10.86
N GLU A 268 -4.48 19.30 10.05
CA GLU A 268 -3.59 18.15 10.17
C GLU A 268 -2.12 18.52 10.08
N SER A 269 -1.73 19.43 9.17
CA SER A 269 -0.35 19.89 9.02
C SER A 269 0.24 20.51 10.28
N ASP A 270 -0.57 21.25 11.04
CA ASP A 270 -0.17 21.81 12.32
C ASP A 270 -0.13 20.72 13.40
N TYR A 271 -1.09 19.80 13.36
CA TYR A 271 -1.20 18.70 14.31
C TYR A 271 -0.09 17.65 14.18
N GLU A 272 0.49 17.47 12.98
CA GLU A 272 1.68 16.63 12.78
C GLU A 272 2.84 17.03 13.69
N GLY A 273 2.98 18.32 13.99
CA GLY A 273 4.00 18.85 14.91
C GLY A 273 3.86 18.40 16.37
N VAL A 274 2.72 17.86 16.79
CA VAL A 274 2.53 17.29 18.14
C VAL A 274 3.32 16.00 18.27
N SER A 275 4.25 15.94 19.22
CA SER A 275 5.04 14.72 19.44
C SER A 275 4.24 13.70 20.27
N LEU A 276 4.37 12.41 19.93
CA LEU A 276 3.76 11.32 20.68
C LEU A 276 4.21 11.34 22.16
N ALA A 277 5.49 11.64 22.40
CA ALA A 277 6.06 11.71 23.76
C ALA A 277 5.41 12.80 24.62
N SER A 278 5.01 13.95 24.04
CA SER A 278 4.29 14.99 24.78
C SER A 278 2.90 14.55 25.26
N LEU A 279 2.36 13.50 24.67
CA LEU A 279 1.08 12.89 25.03
C LEU A 279 1.25 11.65 25.92
N GLY A 280 2.47 11.35 26.37
CA GLY A 280 2.79 10.20 27.21
C GLY A 280 2.76 8.86 26.48
N ILE A 281 2.89 8.87 25.14
CA ILE A 281 2.91 7.68 24.27
C ILE A 281 4.15 7.72 23.36
N GLY A 282 4.58 6.55 22.86
CA GLY A 282 5.69 6.47 21.91
C GLY A 282 7.08 6.79 22.51
N ASP A 283 7.25 6.72 23.83
CA ASP A 283 8.51 6.98 24.56
C ASP A 283 9.16 5.71 25.13
N GLY A 284 8.53 4.55 24.91
CA GLY A 284 8.94 3.26 25.43
C GLY A 284 9.85 2.46 24.50
N PRO A 285 9.80 1.12 24.60
CA PRO A 285 10.59 0.20 23.78
C PRO A 285 10.40 0.45 22.28
N ARG A 286 11.44 0.18 21.48
CA ARG A 286 11.43 0.45 20.05
C ARG A 286 11.05 -0.79 19.26
N ILE A 287 10.17 -0.60 18.28
CA ILE A 287 9.83 -1.61 17.26
C ILE A 287 10.23 -1.05 15.90
N ALA A 288 10.97 -1.85 15.12
CA ALA A 288 11.31 -1.52 13.75
C ALA A 288 10.11 -1.82 12.83
N VAL A 289 9.80 -0.88 11.93
CA VAL A 289 8.93 -1.13 10.78
C VAL A 289 9.78 -1.07 9.52
N VAL A 290 10.02 -2.22 8.90
CA VAL A 290 10.76 -2.33 7.64
C VAL A 290 9.75 -2.29 6.50
N HIS A 291 9.86 -1.29 5.63
CA HIS A 291 8.96 -1.10 4.49
C HIS A 291 9.47 -1.83 3.26
N ALA A 292 8.76 -2.87 2.83
CA ALA A 292 9.00 -3.63 1.61
C ALA A 292 7.90 -3.27 0.58
N ALA A 293 8.12 -2.17 -0.16
CA ALA A 293 7.13 -1.61 -1.08
C ALA A 293 7.63 -1.60 -2.52
N GLY A 294 6.75 -1.96 -3.47
CA GLY A 294 7.02 -2.03 -4.91
C GLY A 294 7.45 -3.40 -5.41
N ALA A 295 7.77 -3.50 -6.72
CA ALA A 295 8.22 -4.73 -7.35
C ALA A 295 9.61 -5.13 -6.85
N ILE A 296 9.79 -6.42 -6.53
CA ILE A 296 11.07 -6.95 -6.03
C ILE A 296 12.05 -7.12 -7.19
N GLN A 297 13.20 -6.46 -7.08
CA GLN A 297 14.34 -6.61 -8.00
C GLN A 297 15.55 -7.15 -7.24
N THR A 298 16.45 -7.85 -7.94
CA THR A 298 17.70 -8.30 -7.34
C THR A 298 18.67 -7.13 -7.15
N GLY A 299 19.36 -7.06 -6.02
CA GLY A 299 20.38 -6.04 -5.72
C GLY A 299 19.82 -4.81 -4.99
N GLU A 300 20.38 -3.63 -5.31
CA GLU A 300 20.04 -2.37 -4.65
C GLU A 300 18.70 -1.80 -5.12
N SER A 301 18.00 -1.09 -4.23
CA SER A 301 16.79 -0.37 -4.60
C SER A 301 17.08 0.73 -5.64
N PRO A 302 16.29 0.82 -6.72
CA PRO A 302 16.46 1.87 -7.72
C PRO A 302 16.27 3.27 -7.09
N ARG A 303 17.20 4.17 -7.38
CA ARG A 303 17.14 5.53 -6.83
C ARG A 303 15.95 6.30 -7.39
N GLY A 304 15.12 6.85 -6.51
CA GLY A 304 13.98 7.68 -6.89
C GLY A 304 12.75 6.91 -7.40
N SER A 305 12.76 5.58 -7.41
CA SER A 305 11.58 4.76 -7.70
C SER A 305 10.82 4.46 -6.42
N ALA A 306 9.53 4.77 -6.41
CA ALA A 306 8.61 4.34 -5.36
C ALA A 306 7.97 2.96 -5.68
N ASN A 307 8.12 2.49 -6.93
CA ASN A 307 7.41 1.32 -7.45
C ASN A 307 8.30 0.06 -7.51
N ALA A 308 9.56 0.15 -7.07
CA ALA A 308 10.48 -0.99 -7.05
C ALA A 308 11.38 -0.96 -5.82
N MET A 309 11.68 -2.14 -5.29
CA MET A 309 12.61 -2.35 -4.17
C MET A 309 13.68 -3.37 -4.54
N GLY A 310 14.92 -3.09 -4.11
CA GLY A 310 16.05 -4.00 -4.25
C GLY A 310 16.12 -4.98 -3.09
N SER A 311 16.33 -6.24 -3.40
CA SER A 311 16.40 -7.31 -2.38
C SER A 311 17.49 -7.08 -1.35
N ARG A 312 18.68 -6.63 -1.81
CA ARG A 312 19.81 -6.33 -0.92
C ARG A 312 19.48 -5.18 0.04
N SER A 313 18.90 -4.09 -0.47
CA SER A 313 18.52 -2.94 0.37
C SER A 313 17.51 -3.31 1.47
N ILE A 314 16.56 -4.20 1.16
CA ILE A 314 15.59 -4.68 2.16
C ILE A 314 16.25 -5.67 3.13
N ALA A 315 17.12 -6.57 2.65
CA ALA A 315 17.84 -7.50 3.49
C ALA A 315 18.74 -6.76 4.50
N GLU A 316 19.50 -5.76 4.06
CA GLU A 316 20.32 -4.90 4.92
C GLU A 316 19.46 -4.13 5.94
N ALA A 317 18.29 -3.61 5.54
CA ALA A 317 17.37 -2.95 6.45
C ALA A 317 16.83 -3.90 7.55
N ILE A 318 16.60 -5.17 7.21
CA ILE A 318 16.20 -6.21 8.17
C ILE A 318 17.37 -6.53 9.11
N GLU A 319 18.58 -6.67 8.57
CA GLU A 319 19.80 -6.93 9.34
C GLU A 319 20.09 -5.80 10.33
N ASP A 320 20.11 -4.54 9.86
CA ASP A 320 20.25 -3.34 10.69
C ASP A 320 19.24 -3.31 11.86
N ALA A 321 17.98 -3.66 11.58
CA ALA A 321 16.93 -3.73 12.60
C ALA A 321 17.14 -4.91 13.57
N ALA A 322 17.67 -6.02 13.08
CA ALA A 322 17.96 -7.20 13.91
C ALA A 322 19.17 -6.98 14.81
N GLU A 323 20.21 -6.29 14.33
CA GLU A 323 21.43 -6.00 15.08
C GLU A 323 21.30 -4.82 16.07
N ASP A 324 20.37 -3.89 15.83
CA ASP A 324 20.16 -2.74 16.73
C ASP A 324 19.57 -3.21 18.08
N GLU A 325 20.41 -3.27 19.13
CA GLU A 325 20.00 -3.72 20.46
C GLU A 325 18.83 -2.92 21.05
N SER A 326 18.58 -1.71 20.58
CA SER A 326 17.46 -0.88 21.02
C SER A 326 16.11 -1.31 20.42
N ILE A 327 16.12 -2.15 19.39
CA ILE A 327 14.93 -2.69 18.73
C ILE A 327 14.54 -4.02 19.40
N THR A 328 13.29 -4.14 19.83
CA THR A 328 12.77 -5.32 20.55
C THR A 328 12.00 -6.30 19.66
N ALA A 329 11.42 -5.82 18.56
CA ALA A 329 10.72 -6.61 17.56
C ALA A 329 10.74 -5.93 16.20
N ILE A 330 10.44 -6.69 15.14
CA ILE A 330 10.42 -6.22 13.76
C ILE A 330 9.03 -6.42 13.17
N VAL A 331 8.50 -5.41 12.52
CA VAL A 331 7.32 -5.50 11.64
C VAL A 331 7.80 -5.34 10.21
N LEU A 332 7.56 -6.34 9.36
CA LEU A 332 7.75 -6.23 7.91
C LEU A 332 6.43 -5.75 7.28
N ARG A 333 6.40 -4.49 6.85
CA ARG A 333 5.25 -3.96 6.08
C ARG A 333 5.46 -4.26 4.61
N VAL A 334 4.59 -5.10 4.04
CA VAL A 334 4.70 -5.57 2.66
C VAL A 334 3.60 -4.95 1.80
N ALA A 335 4.00 -4.18 0.78
CA ALA A 335 3.13 -3.63 -0.26
C ALA A 335 3.76 -3.91 -1.63
N SER A 336 3.65 -5.17 -2.10
CA SER A 336 4.39 -5.67 -3.26
C SER A 336 3.59 -6.66 -4.10
N PRO A 337 3.54 -6.50 -5.43
CA PRO A 337 2.97 -7.49 -6.34
C PRO A 337 3.88 -8.72 -6.54
N GLY A 338 5.09 -8.69 -5.98
CA GLY A 338 6.14 -9.69 -6.19
C GLY A 338 7.26 -9.18 -7.08
N GLY A 339 7.93 -10.09 -7.79
CA GLY A 339 9.04 -9.77 -8.70
C GLY A 339 10.05 -10.91 -8.80
N SER A 340 11.35 -10.59 -8.67
CA SER A 340 12.46 -11.54 -8.77
C SER A 340 12.35 -12.68 -7.76
N PRO A 341 12.35 -13.95 -8.19
CA PRO A 341 12.36 -15.09 -7.27
C PRO A 341 13.62 -15.15 -6.39
N SER A 342 14.80 -14.88 -6.97
CA SER A 342 16.05 -14.85 -6.21
C SER A 342 16.10 -13.71 -5.21
N GLY A 343 15.59 -12.53 -5.60
CA GLY A 343 15.47 -11.40 -4.68
C GLY A 343 14.48 -11.67 -3.55
N SER A 344 13.38 -12.34 -3.83
CA SER A 344 12.42 -12.75 -2.80
C SER A 344 13.02 -13.76 -1.82
N ASP A 345 13.81 -14.72 -2.32
CA ASP A 345 14.47 -15.70 -1.46
C ASP A 345 15.57 -15.07 -0.59
N GLU A 346 16.35 -14.11 -1.11
CA GLU A 346 17.33 -13.33 -0.34
C GLU A 346 16.67 -12.63 0.86
N ILE A 347 15.56 -11.94 0.63
CA ILE A 347 14.80 -11.26 1.71
C ILE A 347 14.23 -12.29 2.69
N TRP A 348 13.64 -13.39 2.20
CA TRP A 348 13.08 -14.45 3.02
C TRP A 348 14.12 -15.06 3.98
N LEU A 349 15.31 -15.38 3.46
CA LEU A 349 16.40 -15.93 4.25
C LEU A 349 16.86 -14.97 5.35
N GLN A 350 17.04 -13.69 5.00
CA GLN A 350 17.43 -12.67 5.98
C GLN A 350 16.37 -12.48 7.07
N LEU A 351 15.08 -12.50 6.70
CA LEU A 351 13.99 -12.38 7.68
C LEU A 351 13.94 -13.60 8.61
N ARG A 352 14.18 -14.81 8.10
CA ARG A 352 14.28 -16.03 8.92
C ARG A 352 15.46 -16.00 9.88
N GLU A 353 16.59 -15.37 9.47
CA GLU A 353 17.72 -15.17 10.37
C GLU A 353 17.38 -14.18 11.49
N ALA A 354 16.79 -13.04 11.14
CA ALA A 354 16.32 -12.04 12.09
C ALA A 354 15.31 -12.61 13.11
N ALA A 355 14.43 -13.51 12.65
CA ALA A 355 13.42 -14.17 13.51
C ALA A 355 14.01 -15.09 14.58
N LYS A 356 15.28 -15.47 14.48
CA LYS A 356 15.97 -16.21 15.56
C LYS A 356 16.31 -15.32 16.76
N ALA A 357 16.48 -14.03 16.54
CA ALA A 357 16.91 -13.07 17.55
C ALA A 357 15.74 -12.23 18.10
N LYS A 358 14.78 -11.88 17.26
CA LYS A 358 13.68 -10.97 17.62
C LYS A 358 12.36 -11.46 17.00
N PRO A 359 11.20 -11.24 17.66
CA PRO A 359 9.91 -11.50 17.04
C PRO A 359 9.73 -10.73 15.73
N VAL A 360 9.24 -11.40 14.69
CA VAL A 360 8.98 -10.82 13.38
C VAL A 360 7.52 -11.00 13.00
N ILE A 361 6.84 -9.88 12.76
CA ILE A 361 5.43 -9.85 12.33
C ILE A 361 5.35 -9.25 10.94
N ALA A 362 4.63 -9.88 10.01
CA ALA A 362 4.33 -9.29 8.71
C ALA A 362 2.99 -8.56 8.74
N SER A 363 2.96 -7.35 8.19
CA SER A 363 1.74 -6.56 7.93
C SER A 363 1.59 -6.39 6.42
N LEU A 364 0.53 -6.94 5.86
CA LEU A 364 0.25 -6.84 4.44
C LEU A 364 -0.56 -5.57 4.14
N GLY A 365 -0.13 -4.80 3.15
CA GLY A 365 -0.84 -3.63 2.63
C GLY A 365 -1.93 -4.02 1.63
N ASP A 366 -2.20 -3.13 0.66
CA ASP A 366 -3.23 -3.39 -0.36
C ASP A 366 -2.90 -4.63 -1.18
N VAL A 367 -1.64 -4.80 -1.54
CA VAL A 367 -1.15 -5.95 -2.30
C VAL A 367 0.10 -6.51 -1.62
N ALA A 368 0.08 -7.78 -1.29
CA ALA A 368 1.25 -8.55 -0.85
C ALA A 368 1.16 -9.96 -1.43
N ALA A 369 1.49 -10.07 -2.70
CA ALA A 369 1.22 -11.26 -3.49
C ALA A 369 2.49 -11.79 -4.18
N SER A 370 2.48 -13.06 -4.55
CA SER A 370 3.59 -13.72 -5.22
C SER A 370 4.90 -13.57 -4.45
N GLY A 371 5.94 -12.92 -5.00
CA GLY A 371 7.17 -12.59 -4.27
C GLY A 371 6.90 -11.81 -2.97
N GLY A 372 5.87 -10.94 -2.94
CA GLY A 372 5.44 -10.23 -1.73
C GLY A 372 4.91 -11.17 -0.65
N TYR A 373 4.10 -12.16 -1.02
CA TYR A 373 3.68 -13.21 -0.08
C TYR A 373 4.84 -14.14 0.30
N TYR A 374 5.74 -14.41 -0.66
CA TYR A 374 6.95 -15.20 -0.41
C TYR A 374 7.72 -14.64 0.79
N ILE A 375 8.10 -13.34 0.73
CA ILE A 375 8.85 -12.70 1.83
C ILE A 375 8.04 -12.64 3.13
N ALA A 376 6.74 -12.37 3.05
CA ALA A 376 5.87 -12.34 4.23
C ALA A 376 5.78 -13.70 4.94
N SER A 377 5.85 -14.81 4.18
CA SER A 377 5.76 -16.17 4.72
C SER A 377 6.90 -16.53 5.70
N ALA A 378 7.99 -15.74 5.70
CA ALA A 378 9.11 -15.91 6.62
C ALA A 378 8.81 -15.41 8.04
N ALA A 379 7.80 -14.59 8.25
CA ALA A 379 7.45 -14.01 9.54
C ALA A 379 6.83 -15.04 10.50
N ASP A 380 6.91 -14.77 11.81
CA ASP A 380 6.30 -15.61 12.85
C ASP A 380 4.77 -15.54 12.83
N ARG A 381 4.22 -14.36 12.47
CA ARG A 381 2.79 -14.12 12.26
C ARG A 381 2.58 -13.17 11.09
N ILE A 382 1.47 -13.34 10.39
CA ILE A 382 1.08 -12.51 9.24
C ILE A 382 -0.31 -11.92 9.49
N LEU A 383 -0.41 -10.60 9.38
CA LEU A 383 -1.67 -9.86 9.47
C LEU A 383 -1.98 -9.21 8.11
N ALA A 384 -3.27 -9.20 7.77
CA ALA A 384 -3.77 -8.52 6.58
C ALA A 384 -5.14 -7.90 6.83
N SER A 385 -5.44 -6.79 6.19
CA SER A 385 -6.81 -6.27 6.14
C SER A 385 -7.73 -7.18 5.31
N PRO A 386 -9.06 -7.19 5.53
CA PRO A 386 -9.96 -8.04 4.76
C PRO A 386 -9.81 -7.87 3.24
N GLY A 387 -9.63 -6.63 2.78
CA GLY A 387 -9.49 -6.28 1.36
C GLY A 387 -8.07 -6.37 0.80
N THR A 388 -7.08 -6.79 1.58
CA THR A 388 -5.71 -7.07 1.08
C THR A 388 -5.76 -8.12 -0.02
N ILE A 389 -5.03 -7.91 -1.11
CA ILE A 389 -4.83 -8.91 -2.17
C ILE A 389 -3.53 -9.65 -1.91
N THR A 390 -3.60 -11.00 -1.74
CA THR A 390 -2.44 -11.81 -1.36
C THR A 390 -2.44 -13.20 -2.03
N GLY A 391 -1.52 -14.08 -1.65
CA GLY A 391 -1.35 -15.39 -2.27
C GLY A 391 -0.55 -15.30 -3.58
N SER A 392 -1.15 -15.66 -4.71
CA SER A 392 -0.49 -15.73 -6.03
C SER A 392 0.79 -16.59 -5.98
N ILE A 393 0.77 -17.69 -5.19
CA ILE A 393 1.88 -18.64 -5.04
C ILE A 393 2.05 -19.37 -6.37
N GLY A 394 2.95 -18.89 -7.22
CA GLY A 394 3.13 -19.40 -8.57
C GLY A 394 4.22 -18.64 -9.31
N VAL A 395 4.59 -19.15 -10.49
CA VAL A 395 5.67 -18.64 -11.31
C VAL A 395 5.16 -18.39 -12.73
N VAL A 396 5.57 -17.29 -13.32
CA VAL A 396 5.28 -16.93 -14.70
C VAL A 396 6.56 -16.44 -15.39
N LEU A 397 6.66 -16.70 -16.69
CA LEU A 397 7.74 -16.19 -17.53
C LEU A 397 7.13 -15.44 -18.71
N PHE A 398 7.67 -14.26 -18.97
CA PHE A 398 7.35 -13.43 -20.13
C PHE A 398 8.56 -13.34 -21.03
N LYS A 399 8.37 -13.59 -22.34
CA LYS A 399 9.41 -13.40 -23.35
C LYS A 399 8.80 -12.80 -24.61
N PRO A 400 9.13 -11.55 -24.97
CA PRO A 400 8.79 -11.03 -26.28
C PRO A 400 9.66 -11.68 -27.35
N ASP A 401 9.09 -11.95 -28.52
CA ASP A 401 9.80 -12.24 -29.75
C ASP A 401 9.56 -11.07 -30.70
N VAL A 402 10.60 -10.28 -30.88
CA VAL A 402 10.59 -9.05 -31.68
C VAL A 402 11.08 -9.25 -33.09
N SER A 403 11.39 -10.49 -33.53
CA SER A 403 11.95 -10.80 -34.85
C SER A 403 11.12 -10.21 -35.98
N GLY A 404 9.80 -10.41 -35.96
CA GLY A 404 8.90 -9.88 -36.99
C GLY A 404 8.89 -8.34 -37.03
N LEU A 405 8.96 -7.67 -35.88
CA LEU A 405 9.07 -6.22 -35.81
C LEU A 405 10.41 -5.72 -36.40
N LEU A 406 11.53 -6.39 -36.09
CA LEU A 406 12.84 -6.06 -36.64
C LEU A 406 12.86 -6.23 -38.16
N ASP A 407 12.34 -7.35 -38.67
CA ASP A 407 12.24 -7.61 -40.12
C ASP A 407 11.39 -6.52 -40.80
N ARG A 408 10.29 -6.12 -40.21
CA ARG A 408 9.39 -5.07 -40.73
C ARG A 408 10.05 -3.71 -40.88
N VAL A 409 10.99 -3.37 -39.98
CA VAL A 409 11.76 -2.11 -40.03
C VAL A 409 13.11 -2.28 -40.72
N GLY A 410 13.44 -3.45 -41.29
CA GLY A 410 14.62 -3.72 -42.05
C GLY A 410 15.89 -3.91 -41.21
N ILE A 411 15.71 -4.29 -39.93
CA ILE A 411 16.83 -4.62 -39.03
C ILE A 411 17.04 -6.13 -39.04
N HIS A 412 18.25 -6.57 -39.42
CA HIS A 412 18.65 -7.98 -39.43
C HIS A 412 19.71 -8.22 -38.36
N THR A 413 19.58 -9.31 -37.62
CA THR A 413 20.54 -9.72 -36.60
C THR A 413 21.27 -10.98 -37.04
N GLU A 414 22.61 -11.01 -36.88
CA GLU A 414 23.41 -12.21 -37.03
C GLU A 414 24.05 -12.58 -35.71
N THR A 415 23.81 -13.80 -35.23
CA THR A 415 24.30 -14.26 -33.92
C THR A 415 25.19 -15.49 -34.10
N LEU A 416 26.41 -15.41 -33.61
CA LEU A 416 27.30 -16.55 -33.49
C LEU A 416 27.22 -17.12 -32.08
N SER A 417 26.82 -18.38 -31.96
CA SER A 417 26.65 -19.03 -30.66
C SER A 417 27.48 -20.30 -30.53
N ARG A 418 27.81 -20.65 -29.30
CA ARG A 418 28.40 -21.94 -28.92
C ARG A 418 27.60 -22.49 -27.74
N GLY A 419 27.09 -23.68 -27.90
CA GLY A 419 26.15 -24.32 -26.99
C GLY A 419 24.70 -24.27 -27.50
N ARG A 420 23.95 -25.37 -27.27
CA ARG A 420 22.60 -25.57 -27.80
C ARG A 420 21.61 -24.50 -27.35
N TYR A 421 21.72 -24.10 -26.11
CA TYR A 421 20.77 -23.16 -25.44
C TYR A 421 21.39 -21.76 -25.25
N ALA A 422 22.48 -21.44 -25.98
CA ALA A 422 23.16 -20.15 -25.83
C ALA A 422 22.24 -18.94 -26.16
N ARG A 423 21.21 -19.17 -26.96
CA ARG A 423 20.21 -18.17 -27.38
C ARG A 423 18.85 -18.33 -26.72
N LEU A 424 18.77 -19.07 -25.59
CA LEU A 424 17.51 -19.40 -24.95
C LEU A 424 16.67 -18.14 -24.62
N MET A 425 17.31 -17.09 -24.13
CA MET A 425 16.64 -15.85 -23.71
C MET A 425 16.72 -14.72 -24.75
N ASP A 426 17.21 -14.99 -25.97
CA ASP A 426 17.25 -13.99 -27.03
C ASP A 426 15.83 -13.57 -27.43
N VAL A 427 15.61 -12.25 -27.52
CA VAL A 427 14.29 -11.66 -27.84
C VAL A 427 14.01 -11.61 -29.35
N ASP A 428 14.96 -11.98 -30.20
CA ASP A 428 14.82 -12.03 -31.66
C ASP A 428 14.39 -13.40 -32.18
N LYS A 429 13.92 -14.27 -31.31
CA LYS A 429 13.39 -15.61 -31.68
C LYS A 429 12.37 -16.11 -30.65
N SER A 430 11.43 -16.93 -31.10
CA SER A 430 10.56 -17.71 -30.21
C SER A 430 11.31 -18.90 -29.59
N PHE A 431 10.81 -19.43 -28.46
CA PHE A 431 11.23 -20.74 -27.96
C PHE A 431 10.82 -21.86 -28.92
N ASP A 432 11.69 -22.85 -29.09
CA ASP A 432 11.33 -24.14 -29.63
C ASP A 432 10.87 -25.12 -28.52
N GLU A 433 10.38 -26.31 -28.91
CA GLU A 433 9.84 -27.31 -27.97
C GLU A 433 10.88 -27.82 -26.95
N GLU A 434 12.15 -27.90 -27.34
CA GLU A 434 13.21 -28.34 -26.44
C GLU A 434 13.62 -27.23 -25.47
N GLU A 435 13.66 -25.99 -25.94
CA GLU A 435 13.87 -24.80 -25.12
C GLU A 435 12.75 -24.63 -24.11
N LEU A 436 11.49 -24.81 -24.51
CA LEU A 436 10.34 -24.83 -23.62
C LEU A 436 10.47 -25.89 -22.52
N THR A 437 10.97 -27.08 -22.86
CA THR A 437 11.22 -28.13 -21.86
C THR A 437 12.25 -27.70 -20.81
N VAL A 438 13.32 -27.00 -21.23
CA VAL A 438 14.33 -26.45 -20.31
C VAL A 438 13.73 -25.36 -19.42
N VAL A 439 12.98 -24.42 -20.02
CA VAL A 439 12.31 -23.33 -19.31
C VAL A 439 11.33 -23.85 -18.27
N ARG A 440 10.44 -24.76 -18.64
CA ARG A 440 9.44 -25.37 -17.73
C ARG A 440 10.11 -26.06 -16.56
N ARG A 441 11.19 -26.81 -16.79
CA ARG A 441 11.96 -27.44 -15.70
C ARG A 441 12.57 -26.42 -14.73
N GLN A 442 13.07 -25.29 -15.22
CA GLN A 442 13.57 -24.21 -14.36
C GLN A 442 12.44 -23.58 -13.54
N MET A 443 11.31 -23.31 -14.19
CA MET A 443 10.12 -22.76 -13.54
C MET A 443 9.56 -23.70 -12.47
N ASP A 444 9.52 -25.01 -12.73
CA ASP A 444 9.11 -26.02 -11.74
C ASP A 444 10.02 -26.02 -10.52
N GLY A 445 11.34 -25.88 -10.71
CA GLY A 445 12.29 -25.77 -9.60
C GLY A 445 12.06 -24.54 -8.72
N ILE A 446 11.78 -23.39 -9.35
CA ILE A 446 11.45 -22.14 -8.63
C ILE A 446 10.10 -22.28 -7.89
N TYR A 447 9.10 -22.88 -8.54
CA TYR A 447 7.79 -23.11 -7.94
C TYR A 447 7.90 -24.03 -6.71
N GLN A 448 8.64 -25.14 -6.82
CA GLN A 448 8.85 -26.04 -5.71
C GLN A 448 9.54 -25.33 -4.53
N LEU A 449 10.57 -24.52 -4.80
CA LEU A 449 11.22 -23.72 -3.76
C LEU A 449 10.22 -22.79 -3.07
N PHE A 450 9.33 -22.15 -3.83
CA PHE A 450 8.29 -21.29 -3.27
C PHE A 450 7.35 -22.07 -2.34
N LEU A 451 6.87 -23.25 -2.78
CA LEU A 451 6.05 -24.13 -1.96
C LEU A 451 6.75 -24.50 -0.66
N ASP A 452 8.04 -24.88 -0.73
CA ASP A 452 8.83 -25.28 0.42
C ASP A 452 9.02 -24.12 1.42
N ARG A 453 9.24 -22.89 0.94
CA ARG A 453 9.38 -21.71 1.78
C ARG A 453 8.09 -21.36 2.51
N VAL A 454 6.97 -21.38 1.80
CA VAL A 454 5.65 -21.15 2.40
C VAL A 454 5.32 -22.26 3.39
N ALA A 455 5.56 -23.53 3.04
CA ALA A 455 5.36 -24.68 3.91
C ALA A 455 6.15 -24.55 5.22
N ALA A 456 7.42 -24.16 5.14
CA ALA A 456 8.29 -23.94 6.29
C ALA A 456 7.81 -22.78 7.17
N GLY A 457 7.41 -21.65 6.55
CA GLY A 457 6.94 -20.46 7.26
C GLY A 457 5.57 -20.66 7.90
N ARG A 458 4.64 -21.26 7.18
CA ARG A 458 3.26 -21.50 7.65
C ARG A 458 3.10 -22.81 8.44
N LYS A 459 4.14 -23.63 8.52
CA LYS A 459 4.13 -24.94 9.20
C LYS A 459 3.03 -25.87 8.67
N ILE A 460 2.83 -25.89 7.37
CA ILE A 460 1.89 -26.73 6.65
C ILE A 460 2.61 -27.54 5.58
N ASP A 461 2.00 -28.63 5.11
CA ASP A 461 2.58 -29.47 4.07
C ASP A 461 2.66 -28.72 2.73
N ALA A 462 3.77 -28.87 1.99
CA ALA A 462 3.95 -28.28 0.66
C ALA A 462 2.85 -28.69 -0.33
N ALA A 463 2.36 -29.95 -0.26
CA ALA A 463 1.22 -30.39 -1.07
C ALA A 463 -0.11 -29.71 -0.68
N ALA A 464 -0.26 -29.28 0.57
CA ALA A 464 -1.39 -28.45 0.99
C ALA A 464 -1.23 -27.01 0.49
N VAL A 465 -0.01 -26.48 0.49
CA VAL A 465 0.29 -25.18 -0.13
C VAL A 465 -0.02 -25.18 -1.63
N ASP A 466 0.37 -26.24 -2.36
CA ASP A 466 0.09 -26.36 -3.81
C ASP A 466 -1.42 -26.30 -4.11
N LYS A 467 -2.26 -26.93 -3.28
CA LYS A 467 -3.73 -26.93 -3.45
C LYS A 467 -4.38 -25.55 -3.29
N ILE A 468 -3.84 -24.70 -2.40
CA ILE A 468 -4.36 -23.35 -2.16
C ILE A 468 -3.56 -22.29 -2.90
N GLY A 469 -2.41 -22.68 -3.46
CA GLY A 469 -1.53 -21.87 -4.28
C GLY A 469 -1.94 -21.89 -5.74
N GLY A 470 -1.15 -22.57 -6.57
CA GLY A 470 -1.42 -22.71 -8.01
C GLY A 470 -1.50 -21.39 -8.76
N GLY A 471 -0.90 -20.33 -8.22
CA GLY A 471 -0.99 -18.96 -8.75
C GLY A 471 -2.23 -18.19 -8.31
N ARG A 472 -3.16 -18.81 -7.57
CA ARG A 472 -4.43 -18.19 -7.18
C ARG A 472 -4.24 -17.04 -6.21
N VAL A 473 -4.99 -15.98 -6.44
CA VAL A 473 -5.04 -14.78 -5.60
C VAL A 473 -6.21 -14.89 -4.64
N TRP A 474 -6.04 -14.33 -3.44
CA TRP A 474 -7.01 -14.35 -2.37
C TRP A 474 -7.15 -12.96 -1.75
N THR A 475 -8.34 -12.63 -1.25
CA THR A 475 -8.48 -11.50 -0.31
C THR A 475 -7.87 -11.87 1.05
N GLY A 476 -7.60 -10.88 1.90
CA GLY A 476 -7.15 -11.15 3.27
C GLY A 476 -8.13 -12.02 4.04
N GLN A 477 -9.43 -11.78 3.88
CA GLN A 477 -10.48 -12.60 4.50
C GLN A 477 -10.44 -14.07 4.03
N GLN A 478 -10.28 -14.28 2.73
CA GLN A 478 -10.14 -15.62 2.14
C GLN A 478 -8.81 -16.29 2.55
N ALA A 479 -7.74 -15.52 2.66
CA ALA A 479 -6.42 -15.99 3.08
C ALA A 479 -6.40 -16.50 4.53
N LEU A 480 -7.14 -15.82 5.43
CA LEU A 480 -7.31 -16.24 6.82
C LEU A 480 -7.92 -17.65 6.91
N THR A 481 -8.99 -17.90 6.18
CA THR A 481 -9.68 -19.21 6.20
C THR A 481 -8.83 -20.34 5.63
N ARG A 482 -7.79 -20.01 4.86
CA ARG A 482 -6.85 -20.96 4.22
C ARG A 482 -5.52 -21.12 4.98
N GLY A 483 -5.37 -20.41 6.12
CA GLY A 483 -4.14 -20.44 6.90
C GLY A 483 -2.95 -19.74 6.24
N LEU A 484 -3.19 -18.93 5.20
CA LEU A 484 -2.16 -18.11 4.58
C LEU A 484 -1.77 -16.89 5.43
N ILE A 485 -2.70 -16.41 6.25
CA ILE A 485 -2.44 -15.39 7.28
C ILE A 485 -2.97 -15.87 8.63
N ASP A 486 -2.58 -15.20 9.71
CA ASP A 486 -2.93 -15.60 11.08
C ASP A 486 -4.07 -14.77 11.67
N GLU A 487 -4.23 -13.51 11.22
CA GLU A 487 -5.18 -12.57 11.82
C GLU A 487 -5.56 -11.48 10.83
N ILE A 488 -6.80 -10.99 10.94
CA ILE A 488 -7.24 -9.78 10.26
C ILE A 488 -6.76 -8.57 11.06
N GLY A 489 -6.00 -7.69 10.40
CA GLY A 489 -5.48 -6.47 11.00
C GLY A 489 -4.55 -5.69 10.07
N GLY A 490 -4.41 -4.39 10.33
CA GLY A 490 -3.52 -3.49 9.61
C GLY A 490 -2.16 -3.31 10.29
N LEU A 491 -1.45 -2.24 9.90
CA LEU A 491 -0.12 -1.93 10.43
C LEU A 491 -0.11 -1.73 11.96
N ASN A 492 -1.10 -0.99 12.50
CA ASN A 492 -1.19 -0.75 13.94
C ASN A 492 -1.45 -2.06 14.72
N ASP A 493 -2.20 -3.00 14.15
CA ASP A 493 -2.45 -4.31 14.75
C ASP A 493 -1.18 -5.16 14.74
N ALA A 494 -0.41 -5.11 13.65
CA ALA A 494 0.89 -5.78 13.56
C ALA A 494 1.91 -5.21 14.56
N ILE A 495 1.94 -3.90 14.78
CA ILE A 495 2.78 -3.27 15.81
C ILE A 495 2.36 -3.75 17.21
N ARG A 496 1.05 -3.86 17.48
CA ARG A 496 0.56 -4.42 18.75
C ARG A 496 0.93 -5.90 18.92
N ALA A 497 0.80 -6.67 17.85
CA ALA A 497 1.20 -8.09 17.86
C ALA A 497 2.71 -8.25 18.10
N ALA A 498 3.54 -7.38 17.49
CA ALA A 498 4.97 -7.37 17.70
C ALA A 498 5.34 -6.97 19.14
N ALA A 499 4.66 -5.96 19.70
CA ALA A 499 4.82 -5.56 21.10
C ALA A 499 4.48 -6.71 22.06
N ALA A 500 3.34 -7.37 21.84
CA ALA A 500 2.94 -8.52 22.66
C ALA A 500 3.93 -9.69 22.56
N ALA A 501 4.43 -9.99 21.36
CA ALA A 501 5.44 -11.03 21.16
C ALA A 501 6.78 -10.69 21.83
N ALA A 502 7.12 -9.41 21.96
CA ALA A 502 8.29 -8.92 22.70
C ALA A 502 8.05 -8.77 24.23
N GLY A 503 6.89 -9.16 24.76
CA GLY A 503 6.55 -9.02 26.16
C GLY A 503 6.21 -7.59 26.61
N ILE A 504 5.89 -6.69 25.68
CA ILE A 504 5.51 -5.30 25.96
C ILE A 504 4.01 -5.25 26.21
N HIS A 505 3.61 -4.94 27.44
CA HIS A 505 2.19 -4.92 27.82
C HIS A 505 1.42 -3.70 27.32
N ASP A 506 2.09 -2.55 27.17
CA ASP A 506 1.49 -1.31 26.72
C ASP A 506 2.03 -0.96 25.32
N ALA A 507 1.30 -1.38 24.29
CA ALA A 507 1.69 -1.15 22.90
C ALA A 507 1.61 0.33 22.48
N ASP A 508 0.88 1.18 23.21
CA ASP A 508 0.78 2.61 22.89
C ASP A 508 2.04 3.38 23.29
N LYS A 509 2.82 2.85 24.24
CA LYS A 509 4.14 3.38 24.58
C LYS A 509 5.23 3.01 23.60
N VAL A 510 5.00 2.06 22.70
CA VAL A 510 5.99 1.66 21.70
C VAL A 510 6.39 2.84 20.83
N ARG A 511 7.71 3.01 20.67
CA ARG A 511 8.29 3.92 19.70
C ARG A 511 8.57 3.19 18.39
N VAL A 512 7.90 3.61 17.33
CA VAL A 512 8.12 3.05 15.98
C VAL A 512 9.38 3.69 15.36
N VAL A 513 10.22 2.84 14.77
CA VAL A 513 11.41 3.25 14.00
C VAL A 513 11.31 2.67 12.60
N HIS A 514 11.27 3.54 11.59
CA HIS A 514 11.12 3.11 10.21
C HIS A 514 12.46 2.78 9.55
N TYR A 515 12.49 1.70 8.79
CA TYR A 515 13.61 1.22 8.00
C TYR A 515 13.20 1.05 6.51
N PRO A 516 14.15 1.23 5.55
CA PRO A 516 15.54 1.63 5.75
C PRO A 516 15.66 3.03 6.37
N LYS A 517 16.67 3.21 7.23
CA LYS A 517 17.01 4.55 7.74
C LYS A 517 17.46 5.40 6.55
N GLY A 518 16.87 6.56 6.38
CA GLY A 518 17.12 7.42 5.21
C GLY A 518 18.59 7.66 4.92
N GLY A 519 18.98 7.52 3.66
CA GLY A 519 20.33 7.67 3.13
C GLY A 519 20.99 9.03 3.41
N GLY A 520 22.29 9.16 3.10
CA GLY A 520 23.09 10.36 3.32
C GLY A 520 22.56 11.61 2.59
N LEU A 521 23.09 12.81 2.93
CA LEU A 521 22.63 14.10 2.38
C LEU A 521 22.63 14.15 0.84
N SER A 522 23.58 13.46 0.19
CA SER A 522 23.68 13.37 -1.26
C SER A 522 22.55 12.55 -1.90
N GLU A 523 22.16 11.45 -1.28
CA GLU A 523 21.03 10.63 -1.74
C GLU A 523 19.70 11.35 -1.56
N ARG A 524 19.57 12.11 -0.47
CA ARG A 524 18.41 12.96 -0.17
C ARG A 524 18.18 14.04 -1.23
N LEU A 525 19.28 14.68 -1.71
CA LEU A 525 19.23 15.70 -2.77
C LEU A 525 18.87 15.13 -4.15
N MET A 526 19.29 13.90 -4.46
CA MET A 526 19.02 13.25 -5.76
C MET A 526 17.57 12.74 -5.83
N ALA A 527 17.04 12.16 -4.75
CA ALA A 527 15.65 11.72 -4.69
C ALA A 527 14.65 12.88 -4.87
N GLY A 528 14.92 14.05 -4.26
CA GLY A 528 14.09 15.24 -4.45
C GLY A 528 14.05 15.77 -5.89
N ARG A 529 15.14 15.60 -6.66
CA ARG A 529 15.17 16.00 -8.08
C ARG A 529 14.36 15.08 -8.99
N ALA A 530 14.41 13.76 -8.76
CA ALA A 530 13.64 12.78 -9.52
C ALA A 530 12.13 12.96 -9.31
N GLN A 531 11.72 13.22 -8.09
CA GLN A 531 10.32 13.42 -7.73
C GLN A 531 9.74 14.74 -8.28
N ALA A 532 10.53 15.83 -8.27
CA ALA A 532 10.13 17.08 -8.91
C ALA A 532 9.95 16.95 -10.43
N ALA A 533 10.66 16.04 -11.08
CA ALA A 533 10.49 15.77 -12.51
C ALA A 533 9.18 15.00 -12.81
N GLN A 534 8.73 14.12 -11.92
CA GLN A 534 7.45 13.41 -12.07
C GLN A 534 6.23 14.32 -11.86
N SER A 535 6.29 15.25 -10.92
CA SER A 535 5.19 16.20 -10.65
C SER A 535 4.94 17.21 -11.77
N LEU A 536 5.84 17.31 -12.75
CA LEU A 536 5.72 18.18 -13.93
C LEU A 536 5.04 17.49 -15.12
N GLN A 537 4.61 16.23 -15.00
CA GLN A 537 3.91 15.54 -16.09
C GLN A 537 2.49 16.09 -16.30
N PRO A 538 2.00 16.19 -17.55
CA PRO A 538 0.63 16.60 -17.83
C PRO A 538 -0.40 15.66 -17.18
N PRO A 539 -1.57 16.17 -16.72
CA PRO A 539 -2.60 15.35 -16.06
C PRO A 539 -3.06 14.13 -16.88
N LEU A 540 -3.11 14.27 -18.21
CA LEU A 540 -3.45 13.15 -19.11
C LEU A 540 -2.39 12.02 -19.05
N VAL A 541 -1.11 12.38 -18.96
CA VAL A 541 -0.01 11.40 -18.85
C VAL A 541 -0.08 10.71 -17.49
N GLN A 542 -0.37 11.45 -16.41
CA GLN A 542 -0.55 10.88 -15.08
C GLN A 542 -1.73 9.88 -15.04
N GLU A 543 -2.86 10.23 -15.66
CA GLU A 543 -4.03 9.35 -15.75
C GLU A 543 -3.74 8.09 -16.60
N ILE A 544 -3.07 8.24 -17.74
CA ILE A 544 -2.63 7.10 -18.56
C ILE A 544 -1.66 6.23 -17.76
N THR A 545 -0.69 6.82 -17.06
CA THR A 545 0.29 6.09 -16.23
C THR A 545 -0.42 5.38 -15.07
N ARG A 546 -1.41 5.99 -14.43
CA ARG A 546 -2.22 5.38 -13.38
C ARG A 546 -3.00 4.16 -13.89
N ARG A 547 -3.68 4.28 -15.03
CA ARG A 547 -4.45 3.18 -15.65
C ARG A 547 -3.57 2.09 -16.27
N LEU A 548 -2.34 2.44 -16.65
CA LEU A 548 -1.34 1.52 -17.16
C LEU A 548 -0.30 1.13 -16.09
N GLY A 549 -0.47 1.58 -14.86
CA GLY A 549 0.51 1.36 -13.78
C GLY A 549 0.86 -0.11 -13.55
N ASP A 550 -0.15 -0.99 -13.63
CA ASP A 550 0.06 -2.44 -13.58
C ASP A 550 0.86 -2.94 -14.79
N LEU A 551 0.60 -2.36 -15.97
CA LEU A 551 1.34 -2.68 -17.18
C LEU A 551 2.77 -2.12 -17.13
N GLU A 552 2.97 -0.91 -16.60
CA GLU A 552 4.30 -0.33 -16.37
C GLU A 552 5.12 -1.21 -15.42
N THR A 553 4.50 -1.72 -14.35
CA THR A 553 5.13 -2.68 -13.43
C THR A 553 5.56 -3.95 -14.16
N VAL A 554 4.71 -4.48 -15.05
CA VAL A 554 5.04 -5.67 -15.85
C VAL A 554 6.10 -5.38 -16.90
N LEU A 555 6.03 -4.23 -17.56
CA LEU A 555 7.00 -3.82 -18.59
C LEU A 555 8.36 -3.41 -18.01
N ALA A 556 8.39 -2.96 -16.77
CA ALA A 556 9.62 -2.62 -16.03
C ALA A 556 10.35 -3.85 -15.48
N LEU A 557 9.72 -5.03 -15.50
CA LEU A 557 10.37 -6.28 -15.10
C LEU A 557 11.40 -6.69 -16.16
N GLU A 558 12.56 -7.13 -15.70
CA GLU A 558 13.56 -7.73 -16.60
C GLU A 558 12.97 -8.98 -17.26
N PRO A 559 13.26 -9.24 -18.55
CA PRO A 559 12.85 -10.48 -19.20
C PRO A 559 13.35 -11.70 -18.42
N GLY A 560 12.47 -12.65 -18.16
CA GLY A 560 12.85 -13.87 -17.45
C GLY A 560 11.73 -14.44 -16.60
N VAL A 561 12.11 -15.38 -15.74
CA VAL A 561 11.19 -16.01 -14.80
C VAL A 561 10.91 -15.06 -13.64
N GLN A 562 9.64 -14.80 -13.39
CA GLN A 562 9.20 -13.85 -12.38
C GLN A 562 8.17 -14.49 -11.42
N ALA A 563 8.27 -14.10 -10.14
CA ALA A 563 7.25 -14.35 -9.13
C ALA A 563 6.48 -13.03 -8.89
N VAL A 564 5.59 -12.70 -9.81
CA VAL A 564 4.88 -11.42 -9.82
C VAL A 564 3.37 -11.64 -9.91
N LEU A 565 2.61 -10.75 -9.33
CA LEU A 565 1.20 -10.54 -9.62
C LEU A 565 1.09 -9.36 -10.59
N ALA A 566 0.71 -9.64 -11.84
CA ALA A 566 0.33 -8.59 -12.79
C ALA A 566 -1.19 -8.50 -12.86
N GLY A 567 -1.68 -7.30 -13.11
CA GLY A 567 -3.12 -7.09 -13.30
C GLY A 567 -3.91 -7.29 -12.02
N VAL A 568 -3.49 -6.66 -10.93
CA VAL A 568 -4.36 -6.53 -9.75
C VAL A 568 -5.64 -5.85 -10.20
N PRO A 569 -6.81 -6.45 -9.98
CA PRO A 569 -8.06 -5.80 -10.34
C PRO A 569 -8.17 -4.51 -9.56
N VAL A 570 -8.29 -3.38 -10.25
CA VAL A 570 -8.77 -2.16 -9.62
C VAL A 570 -10.26 -2.40 -9.37
N ILE A 571 -10.60 -2.70 -8.13
CA ILE A 571 -12.01 -2.82 -7.70
C ILE A 571 -12.43 -1.42 -7.27
N GLU A 572 -13.13 -0.75 -8.16
CA GLU A 572 -13.67 0.61 -7.96
C GLU A 572 -15.06 0.58 -7.35
#